data_12cf1b76ed97770ce273f83fb17e8403
#
_entry.id   12cf1b76ed97770ce273f83fb17e8403
#
_cell.length_a   1.000
_cell.length_b   1.000
_cell.length_c   1.000
_cell.angle_alpha   90.00
_cell.angle_beta   90.00
_cell.angle_gamma   90.00
#
_symmetry.space_group_name_H-M   'P 1'
#
loop_
_entity.id
_entity.type
_entity.pdbx_description
1 polymer ?
#
loop_
_entity_poly.entity_id
_entity_poly.type
_entity_poly.pdbx_seq_one_letter_code
_entity_poly.pdbx_strand_id
1 'polypeptide(L)'
;MDRSKFLDAIIENAIDGIITIDDRGIIEHLNPAALTLFGFSRAELVGKNVSVLMPEPDKARHDGYIQNYHDTGKKHIIGIGREVHGQRKDGSVFPFRLGVSEVKFSDRKIYTGFIMI
;
A
#
# COMPACT_ATOMS: atom_id res chain seq x y z
N MET A 1 22.86 -9.93 15.34
CA MET A 1 22.20 -9.16 14.27
C MET A 1 21.11 -8.29 14.86
N ASP A 2 21.08 -7.06 14.46
CA ASP A 2 20.03 -6.15 14.87
C ASP A 2 18.71 -6.62 14.23
N ARG A 3 17.68 -6.83 15.04
CA ARG A 3 16.38 -7.29 14.55
C ARG A 3 15.77 -6.33 13.56
N SER A 4 15.93 -5.01 13.81
CA SER A 4 15.42 -3.98 12.92
C SER A 4 16.04 -4.09 11.53
N LYS A 5 17.34 -4.28 11.46
CA LYS A 5 18.04 -4.43 10.18
C LYS A 5 17.63 -5.71 9.46
N PHE A 6 17.38 -6.76 10.22
CA PHE A 6 16.94 -8.02 9.66
C PHE A 6 15.56 -7.87 9.00
N LEU A 7 14.62 -7.22 9.69
CA LEU A 7 13.29 -6.97 9.15
C LEU A 7 13.33 -6.05 7.94
N ASP A 8 14.15 -5.02 8.00
CA ASP A 8 14.32 -4.11 6.86
C ASP A 8 14.83 -4.86 5.64
N ALA A 9 15.78 -5.78 5.84
CA ALA A 9 16.31 -6.56 4.73
C ALA A 9 15.25 -7.44 4.10
N ILE A 10 14.35 -8.01 4.89
CA ILE A 10 13.27 -8.83 4.38
C ILE A 10 12.33 -8.00 3.51
N ILE A 11 11.95 -6.83 3.99
CA ILE A 11 11.06 -5.94 3.26
C ILE A 11 11.72 -5.43 1.98
N GLU A 12 12.99 -5.01 2.07
CA GLU A 12 13.71 -4.46 0.92
C GLU A 12 13.93 -5.49 -0.18
N ASN A 13 14.02 -6.76 0.17
CA ASN A 13 14.29 -7.83 -0.80
C ASN A 13 13.05 -8.64 -1.15
N ALA A 14 11.87 -8.26 -0.66
CA ALA A 14 10.66 -9.00 -0.98
C ALA A 14 10.34 -8.87 -2.46
N ILE A 15 9.82 -9.95 -3.03
CA ILE A 15 9.43 -9.99 -4.44
C ILE A 15 8.16 -9.18 -4.66
N ASP A 16 7.21 -9.29 -3.73
CA ASP A 16 5.96 -8.55 -3.82
C ASP A 16 6.17 -7.09 -3.42
N GLY A 17 5.38 -6.21 -4.01
CA GLY A 17 5.38 -4.81 -3.58
C GLY A 17 4.77 -4.67 -2.19
N ILE A 18 5.39 -3.87 -1.35
CA ILE A 18 4.90 -3.60 0.01
C ILE A 18 4.81 -2.09 0.17
N ILE A 19 3.63 -1.60 0.53
CA ILE A 19 3.37 -0.18 0.73
C ILE A 19 2.71 -0.01 2.09
N THR A 20 3.19 0.94 2.88
CA THR A 20 2.52 1.29 4.13
C THR A 20 1.93 2.69 4.02
N ILE A 21 0.71 2.83 4.52
CA ILE A 21 0.01 4.10 4.52
C ILE A 21 -0.54 4.36 5.93
N ASP A 22 -0.77 5.64 6.22
CA ASP A 22 -1.44 6.00 7.47
C ASP A 22 -2.96 5.91 7.30
N ASP A 23 -3.70 6.30 8.33
CA ASP A 23 -5.16 6.20 8.33
C ASP A 23 -5.85 7.20 7.41
N ARG A 24 -5.09 8.10 6.81
CA ARG A 24 -5.60 9.02 5.80
C ARG A 24 -5.22 8.61 4.38
N GLY A 25 -4.53 7.48 4.26
CA GLY A 25 -4.09 7.01 2.96
C GLY A 25 -2.77 7.59 2.47
N ILE A 26 -2.04 8.28 3.35
CA ILE A 26 -0.77 8.89 2.97
C ILE A 26 0.34 7.84 3.02
N ILE A 27 1.08 7.73 1.94
CA ILE A 27 2.16 6.75 1.81
C ILE A 27 3.31 7.13 2.73
N GLU A 28 3.75 6.17 3.56
CA GLU A 28 4.87 6.35 4.46
C GLU A 28 6.09 5.56 4.02
N HIS A 29 5.90 4.34 3.53
CA HIS A 29 7.00 3.48 3.10
C HIS A 29 6.61 2.69 1.87
N LEU A 30 7.61 2.39 1.04
CA LEU A 30 7.47 1.49 -0.10
C LEU A 30 8.78 0.73 -0.22
N ASN A 31 8.68 -0.56 -0.56
CA ASN A 31 9.89 -1.32 -0.86
C ASN A 31 10.28 -1.15 -2.33
N PRO A 32 11.48 -1.58 -2.73
CA PRO A 32 11.92 -1.43 -4.12
C PRO A 32 11.01 -2.09 -5.14
N ALA A 33 10.43 -3.25 -4.81
CA ALA A 33 9.53 -3.93 -5.72
C ALA A 33 8.32 -3.05 -6.06
N ALA A 34 7.75 -2.36 -5.06
CA ALA A 34 6.63 -1.45 -5.29
C ALA A 34 7.03 -0.28 -6.17
N LEU A 35 8.22 0.28 -5.93
CA LEU A 35 8.71 1.41 -6.74
C LEU A 35 8.91 1.01 -8.20
N THR A 36 9.52 -0.16 -8.42
CA THR A 36 9.76 -0.66 -9.77
C THR A 36 8.44 -0.93 -10.49
N LEU A 37 7.49 -1.51 -9.77
CA LEU A 37 6.21 -1.89 -10.35
C LEU A 37 5.43 -0.68 -10.85
N PHE A 38 5.39 0.39 -10.06
CA PHE A 38 4.64 1.58 -10.42
C PHE A 38 5.46 2.61 -11.19
N GLY A 39 6.78 2.49 -11.20
CA GLY A 39 7.65 3.36 -12.00
C GLY A 39 7.91 4.72 -11.39
N PHE A 40 7.67 4.88 -10.10
CA PHE A 40 7.95 6.12 -9.39
C PHE A 40 9.21 5.98 -8.55
N SER A 41 9.82 7.11 -8.20
CA SER A 41 10.85 7.14 -7.18
C SER A 41 10.20 7.26 -5.80
N ARG A 42 10.95 6.91 -4.77
CA ARG A 42 10.45 7.03 -3.40
C ARG A 42 10.07 8.46 -3.07
N ALA A 43 10.89 9.42 -3.48
CA ALA A 43 10.63 10.83 -3.21
C ALA A 43 9.34 11.31 -3.87
N GLU A 44 8.95 10.71 -4.98
CA GLU A 44 7.72 11.07 -5.67
C GLU A 44 6.47 10.55 -4.97
N LEU A 45 6.59 9.50 -4.18
CA LEU A 45 5.42 8.84 -3.58
C LEU A 45 5.27 9.06 -2.09
N VAL A 46 6.35 9.10 -1.32
CA VAL A 46 6.24 9.31 0.12
C VAL A 46 5.61 10.65 0.41
N GLY A 47 4.60 10.66 1.25
CA GLY A 47 3.84 11.87 1.57
C GLY A 47 2.66 12.14 0.66
N LYS A 48 2.46 11.32 -0.36
CA LYS A 48 1.32 11.45 -1.27
C LYS A 48 0.22 10.49 -0.88
N ASN A 49 -1.00 10.80 -1.26
CA ASN A 49 -2.11 9.87 -1.05
C ASN A 49 -1.94 8.68 -2.00
N VAL A 50 -2.18 7.48 -1.49
CA VAL A 50 -1.99 6.25 -2.27
C VAL A 50 -2.91 6.21 -3.51
N SER A 51 -3.93 7.05 -3.56
CA SER A 51 -4.81 7.12 -4.71
C SER A 51 -4.09 7.52 -6.01
N VAL A 52 -2.89 8.10 -5.91
CA VAL A 52 -2.11 8.42 -7.11
C VAL A 52 -1.68 7.16 -7.86
N LEU A 53 -1.73 6.00 -7.22
CA LEU A 53 -1.39 4.72 -7.82
C LEU A 53 -2.61 4.02 -8.41
N MET A 54 -3.75 4.66 -8.44
CA MET A 54 -5.00 4.07 -8.91
C MET A 54 -5.58 4.86 -10.06
N PRO A 55 -6.15 4.17 -11.07
CA PRO A 55 -6.84 4.87 -12.14
C PRO A 55 -8.20 5.37 -11.67
N GLU A 56 -8.77 6.34 -12.38
CA GLU A 56 -10.16 6.72 -12.18
C GLU A 56 -11.06 5.60 -12.69
N PRO A 57 -12.18 5.25 -12.04
CA PRO A 57 -12.74 5.89 -10.84
C PRO A 57 -12.22 5.31 -9.51
N ASP A 58 -11.33 4.35 -9.54
CA ASP A 58 -10.86 3.65 -8.34
C ASP A 58 -10.16 4.60 -7.37
N LYS A 59 -9.60 5.67 -7.90
CA LYS A 59 -8.96 6.70 -7.08
C LYS A 59 -9.89 7.26 -6.02
N ALA A 60 -11.12 7.57 -6.37
CA ALA A 60 -12.10 8.09 -5.43
C ALA A 60 -12.61 7.01 -4.48
N ARG A 61 -12.76 5.78 -5.00
CA ARG A 61 -13.28 4.67 -4.20
C ARG A 61 -12.35 4.26 -3.07
N HIS A 62 -11.05 4.43 -3.27
CA HIS A 62 -10.08 4.00 -2.27
C HIS A 62 -10.31 4.67 -0.93
N ASP A 63 -10.52 5.98 -0.94
CA ASP A 63 -10.75 6.71 0.30
C ASP A 63 -12.04 6.23 0.98
N GLY A 64 -13.06 5.91 0.20
CA GLY A 64 -14.30 5.37 0.73
C GLY A 64 -14.11 4.01 1.39
N TYR A 65 -13.27 3.17 0.83
CA TYR A 65 -13.00 1.85 1.41
C TYR A 65 -12.31 1.96 2.76
N ILE A 66 -11.37 2.86 2.90
CA ILE A 66 -10.68 3.07 4.17
C ILE A 66 -11.65 3.61 5.20
N GLN A 67 -12.49 4.56 4.82
CA GLN A 67 -13.50 5.12 5.71
C GLN A 67 -14.46 4.04 6.19
N ASN A 68 -14.93 3.20 5.29
CA ASN A 68 -15.83 2.10 5.67
C ASN A 68 -15.18 1.13 6.65
N TYR A 69 -13.92 0.84 6.47
CA TYR A 69 -13.21 -0.03 7.38
C TYR A 69 -13.15 0.57 8.79
N HIS A 70 -12.84 1.85 8.89
CA HIS A 70 -12.80 2.54 10.18
C HIS A 70 -14.17 2.53 10.84
N ASP A 71 -15.22 2.78 10.08
CA ASP A 71 -16.57 2.84 10.59
C ASP A 71 -17.03 1.51 11.17
N THR A 72 -16.63 0.41 10.56
CA THR A 72 -17.01 -0.92 11.05
C THR A 72 -16.12 -1.41 12.19
N GLY A 73 -14.98 -0.79 12.41
CA GLY A 73 -14.07 -1.15 13.49
C GLY A 73 -13.39 -2.49 13.35
N LYS A 74 -13.40 -3.07 12.18
CA LYS A 74 -12.74 -4.34 11.93
C LYS A 74 -11.24 -4.18 11.97
N LYS A 75 -10.54 -5.18 12.52
CA LYS A 75 -9.10 -5.10 12.78
C LYS A 75 -8.35 -6.26 12.18
N HIS A 76 -8.61 -6.63 11.01
CA HIS A 76 -7.94 -7.78 10.46
C HIS A 76 -7.72 -7.55 8.99
N ILE A 77 -7.37 -8.59 8.32
CA ILE A 77 -7.01 -8.51 6.92
C ILE A 77 -8.20 -8.07 6.10
N ILE A 78 -8.00 -7.08 5.26
CA ILE A 78 -9.02 -6.51 4.39
C ILE A 78 -8.74 -6.97 2.97
N GLY A 79 -9.62 -7.79 2.41
CA GLY A 79 -9.56 -8.12 0.99
C GLY A 79 -8.31 -8.86 0.52
N ILE A 80 -7.97 -9.97 1.16
CA ILE A 80 -6.87 -10.81 0.71
C ILE A 80 -7.16 -11.36 -0.67
N GLY A 81 -6.17 -11.23 -1.58
CA GLY A 81 -6.31 -11.78 -2.92
C GLY A 81 -7.33 -11.09 -3.79
N ARG A 82 -7.75 -9.91 -3.41
CA ARG A 82 -8.70 -9.12 -4.19
C ARG A 82 -7.99 -8.54 -5.40
N GLU A 83 -8.60 -8.69 -6.56
CA GLU A 83 -8.05 -8.10 -7.78
C GLU A 83 -8.44 -6.63 -7.87
N VAL A 84 -7.44 -5.80 -8.10
CA VAL A 84 -7.62 -4.36 -8.29
C VAL A 84 -6.73 -3.90 -9.44
N HIS A 85 -6.86 -2.65 -9.82
CA HIS A 85 -6.06 -2.07 -10.89
C HIS A 85 -5.17 -0.96 -10.34
N GLY A 86 -3.93 -0.93 -10.79
CA GLY A 86 -3.00 0.13 -10.48
C GLY A 86 -2.67 0.93 -11.73
N GLN A 87 -2.16 2.13 -11.52
CA GLN A 87 -1.71 2.99 -12.61
C GLN A 87 -0.26 3.38 -12.39
N ARG A 88 0.56 3.14 -13.39
CA ARG A 88 1.98 3.50 -13.36
C ARG A 88 2.16 4.99 -13.66
N LYS A 89 3.35 5.48 -13.38
CA LYS A 89 3.70 6.86 -13.65
C LYS A 89 3.46 7.25 -15.11
N ASP A 90 3.68 6.32 -16.03
CA ASP A 90 3.48 6.58 -17.46
C ASP A 90 2.01 6.54 -17.89
N GLY A 91 1.10 6.28 -16.97
CA GLY A 91 -0.32 6.22 -17.25
C GLY A 91 -0.84 4.84 -17.57
N SER A 92 0.03 3.85 -17.75
CA SER A 92 -0.43 2.50 -18.04
C SER A 92 -1.12 1.86 -16.83
N VAL A 93 -2.14 1.07 -17.08
CA VAL A 93 -2.94 0.41 -16.05
C VAL A 93 -2.66 -1.08 -16.08
N PHE A 94 -2.57 -1.70 -14.90
CA PHE A 94 -2.30 -3.12 -14.80
C PHE A 94 -3.08 -3.72 -13.63
N PRO A 95 -3.48 -5.00 -13.74
CA PRO A 95 -4.15 -5.68 -12.64
C PRO A 95 -3.14 -6.26 -11.67
N PHE A 96 -3.53 -6.34 -10.41
CA PHE A 96 -2.75 -7.05 -9.41
C PHE A 96 -3.67 -7.51 -8.28
N ARG A 97 -3.17 -8.42 -7.46
CA ARG A 97 -3.89 -8.84 -6.27
C ARG A 97 -3.40 -8.03 -5.09
N LEU A 98 -4.34 -7.57 -4.29
CA LEU A 98 -4.04 -6.72 -3.15
C LEU A 98 -4.45 -7.41 -1.86
N GLY A 99 -3.51 -7.53 -0.94
CA GLY A 99 -3.80 -7.90 0.44
C GLY A 99 -3.55 -6.68 1.31
N VAL A 100 -4.44 -6.43 2.27
CA VAL A 100 -4.29 -5.30 3.17
C VAL A 100 -4.42 -5.78 4.59
N SER A 101 -3.49 -5.35 5.45
CA SER A 101 -3.58 -5.62 6.87
C SER A 101 -3.47 -4.32 7.65
N GLU A 102 -4.12 -4.30 8.81
CA GLU A 102 -4.01 -3.18 9.73
C GLU A 102 -2.96 -3.49 10.78
N VAL A 103 -2.13 -2.51 11.07
CA VAL A 103 -1.14 -2.61 12.14
C VAL A 103 -1.40 -1.45 13.11
N LYS A 104 -1.58 -1.77 14.38
CA LYS A 104 -1.64 -0.75 15.42
C LYS A 104 -0.26 -0.56 15.98
N PHE A 105 0.20 0.68 15.98
CA PHE A 105 1.52 1.02 16.47
C PHE A 105 1.40 2.25 17.37
N SER A 106 1.50 2.04 18.66
CA SER A 106 1.23 3.07 19.65
C SER A 106 -0.20 3.58 19.47
N ASP A 107 -0.39 4.87 19.23
CA ASP A 107 -1.71 5.45 19.02
C ASP A 107 -2.07 5.58 17.55
N ARG A 108 -1.28 4.94 16.68
CA ARG A 108 -1.45 5.08 15.24
C ARG A 108 -1.98 3.80 14.63
N LYS A 109 -2.79 3.97 13.58
CA LYS A 109 -3.17 2.86 12.71
C LYS A 109 -2.40 3.01 11.41
N ILE A 110 -1.76 1.93 10.99
CA ILE A 110 -1.01 1.87 9.75
C ILE A 110 -1.56 0.70 8.95
N TYR A 111 -1.74 0.90 7.67
CA TYR A 111 -2.20 -0.17 6.78
C TYR A 111 -1.05 -0.59 5.88
N THR A 112 -0.86 -1.89 5.76
CA THR A 112 0.16 -2.44 4.89
C THR A 112 -0.51 -3.10 3.70
N GLY A 113 -0.18 -2.65 2.51
CA GLY A 113 -0.67 -3.23 1.27
C GLY A 113 0.40 -4.14 0.66
N PHE A 114 0.00 -5.36 0.31
CA PHE A 114 0.85 -6.32 -0.37
C PHE A 114 0.37 -6.44 -1.80
N ILE A 115 1.25 -6.12 -2.73
CA ILE A 115 0.93 -6.07 -4.15
C ILE A 115 1.51 -7.32 -4.81
N MET A 116 0.62 -8.22 -5.22
CA MET A 116 1.00 -9.51 -5.78
C MET A 116 0.58 -9.57 -7.25
N ILE A 117 1.50 -9.94 -8.09
CA ILE A 117 1.24 -10.05 -9.53
C ILE A 117 1.04 -11.48 -9.93
#